data_9efb37590be41af8052e08d1c2972313
#
_entry.id   9efb37590be41af8052e08d1c2972313
#
_cell.length_a   1.000
_cell.length_b   1.000
_cell.length_c   1.000
_cell.angle_alpha   90.00
_cell.angle_beta   90.00
_cell.angle_gamma   90.00
#
_symmetry.space_group_name_H-M   'P 1'
#
loop_
_entity.id
_entity.type
_entity.pdbx_description
1 polymer ?
#
loop_
_entity_poly.entity_id
_entity_poly.type
_entity_poly.pdbx_seq_one_letter_code
_entity_poly.pdbx_strand_id
1 'polypeptide(L)'
;AGAAPEELHKRLQTIVAEIMKAGNIIIFIPDMHELVHTSGTAYLSAADALMPVISHHAFPIIGSTYPREYKENIESRSDLRSIFEVIRVEEINEEEAANVLIPMNIVFERKHGLKSSMSAIKAAVGVSKKHIKDAPLPGSAINLLEEAFGRAAAEVER
;
A
#
# COMPACT_ATOMS: atom_id res chain seq x y z
N ALA A 1 -2.40 -0.07 -21.87
CA ALA A 1 -1.82 0.00 -23.22
C ALA A 1 -0.33 0.29 -23.03
N GLY A 2 0.54 -0.72 -23.23
CA GLY A 2 1.96 -0.65 -22.93
C GLY A 2 2.68 0.33 -23.88
N ALA A 3 3.39 1.28 -23.29
CA ALA A 3 4.34 2.09 -24.02
C ALA A 3 5.50 1.20 -24.51
N ALA A 4 6.09 1.53 -25.67
CA ALA A 4 7.27 0.82 -26.13
C ALA A 4 8.42 0.95 -25.10
N PRO A 5 9.28 -0.07 -24.93
CA PRO A 5 10.32 -0.06 -23.91
C PRO A 5 11.22 1.18 -23.93
N GLU A 6 11.53 1.68 -25.13
CA GLU A 6 12.32 2.89 -25.32
C GLU A 6 11.61 4.17 -24.83
N GLU A 7 10.30 4.24 -25.02
CA GLU A 7 9.49 5.37 -24.56
C GLU A 7 9.36 5.37 -23.04
N LEU A 8 9.19 4.19 -22.43
CA LEU A 8 9.19 4.04 -20.98
C LEU A 8 10.53 4.48 -20.38
N HIS A 9 11.64 4.01 -20.95
CA HIS A 9 12.98 4.39 -20.50
C HIS A 9 13.22 5.90 -20.58
N LYS A 10 12.84 6.53 -21.69
CA LYS A 10 12.96 7.98 -21.87
C LYS A 10 12.11 8.77 -20.87
N ARG A 11 10.88 8.32 -20.60
CA ARG A 11 10.01 8.96 -19.61
C ARG A 11 10.58 8.84 -18.20
N LEU A 12 11.10 7.66 -17.83
CA LEU A 12 11.75 7.45 -16.55
C LEU A 12 12.98 8.34 -16.38
N GLN A 13 13.83 8.45 -17.40
CA GLN A 13 15.00 9.34 -17.35
C GLN A 13 14.59 10.81 -17.16
N THR A 14 13.54 11.26 -17.83
CA THR A 14 13.03 12.63 -17.66
C THR A 14 12.54 12.88 -16.24
N ILE A 15 11.72 11.97 -15.69
CA ILE A 15 11.20 12.05 -14.30
C ILE A 15 12.38 12.10 -13.31
N VAL A 16 13.35 11.21 -13.47
CA VAL A 16 14.53 11.17 -12.62
C VAL A 16 15.33 12.46 -12.66
N ALA A 17 15.54 13.02 -13.85
CA ALA A 17 16.26 14.29 -13.99
C ALA A 17 15.52 15.45 -13.28
N GLU A 18 14.20 15.49 -13.34
CA GLU A 18 13.38 16.46 -12.62
C GLU A 18 13.46 16.28 -11.10
N ILE A 19 13.41 15.05 -10.61
CA ILE A 19 13.53 14.72 -9.19
C ILE A 19 14.91 15.14 -8.66
N MET A 20 15.96 14.80 -9.37
CA MET A 20 17.33 15.20 -9.00
C MET A 20 17.49 16.72 -8.97
N LYS A 21 16.87 17.43 -9.90
CA LYS A 21 16.90 18.90 -9.93
C LYS A 21 16.15 19.53 -8.77
N ALA A 22 15.06 18.91 -8.33
CA ALA A 22 14.26 19.40 -7.20
C ALA A 22 14.95 19.22 -5.85
N GLY A 23 15.70 18.13 -5.66
CA GLY A 23 16.59 17.88 -4.51
C GLY A 23 15.93 17.60 -3.16
N ASN A 24 14.60 17.77 -3.04
CA ASN A 24 13.84 17.61 -1.79
C ASN A 24 12.65 16.66 -1.94
N ILE A 25 12.79 15.63 -2.77
CA ILE A 25 11.73 14.67 -3.10
C ILE A 25 12.06 13.32 -2.48
N ILE A 26 11.07 12.68 -1.88
CA ILE A 26 11.07 11.27 -1.50
C ILE A 26 10.11 10.56 -2.43
N ILE A 27 10.55 9.49 -3.08
CA ILE A 27 9.68 8.68 -3.92
C ILE A 27 9.07 7.57 -3.10
N PHE A 28 7.74 7.44 -3.18
CA PHE A 28 7.03 6.30 -2.64
C PHE A 28 6.54 5.39 -3.77
N ILE A 29 6.90 4.11 -3.71
CA ILE A 29 6.51 3.08 -4.66
C ILE A 29 5.62 2.07 -3.93
N PRO A 30 4.30 2.18 -4.06
CA PRO A 30 3.39 1.15 -3.55
C PRO A 30 3.57 -0.13 -4.38
N ASP A 31 3.32 -1.27 -3.75
CA ASP A 31 3.36 -2.60 -4.39
C ASP A 31 4.63 -2.81 -5.25
N MET A 32 5.79 -2.52 -4.64
CA MET A 32 7.09 -2.54 -5.31
C MET A 32 7.38 -3.86 -6.04
N HIS A 33 6.78 -4.96 -5.62
CA HIS A 33 6.89 -6.26 -6.27
C HIS A 33 6.36 -6.24 -7.71
N GLU A 34 5.39 -5.39 -8.03
CA GLU A 34 4.86 -5.23 -9.38
C GLU A 34 5.91 -4.71 -10.39
N LEU A 35 6.89 -3.93 -9.92
CA LEU A 35 7.99 -3.49 -10.78
C LEU A 35 8.88 -4.64 -11.25
N VAL A 36 8.91 -5.73 -10.49
CA VAL A 36 9.71 -6.93 -10.78
C VAL A 36 8.95 -7.87 -11.72
N HIS A 37 7.62 -7.87 -11.67
CA HIS A 37 6.76 -8.75 -12.44
C HIS A 37 6.58 -8.38 -13.92
N THR A 38 7.03 -7.23 -14.37
CA THR A 38 6.93 -6.85 -15.78
C THR A 38 7.89 -7.69 -16.63
N SER A 39 7.53 -8.92 -16.90
CA SER A 39 8.38 -9.87 -17.59
C SER A 39 7.66 -10.62 -18.69
N GLY A 40 7.91 -10.21 -19.88
CA GLY A 40 8.06 -11.15 -20.99
C GLY A 40 9.55 -11.24 -21.30
N THR A 41 10.04 -12.36 -21.77
CA THR A 41 11.44 -12.67 -22.11
C THR A 41 12.13 -11.71 -23.09
N ALA A 42 11.53 -10.60 -23.43
CA ALA A 42 12.03 -9.56 -24.35
C ALA A 42 12.08 -8.15 -23.75
N TYR A 43 11.67 -7.94 -22.48
CA TYR A 43 11.59 -6.61 -21.88
C TYR A 43 12.32 -6.56 -20.54
N LEU A 44 13.19 -5.57 -20.40
CA LEU A 44 13.72 -5.14 -19.09
C LEU A 44 12.54 -4.87 -18.16
N SER A 45 12.56 -5.42 -16.96
CA SER A 45 11.54 -5.07 -15.96
C SER A 45 11.62 -3.58 -15.64
N ALA A 46 10.54 -2.98 -15.17
CA ALA A 46 10.59 -1.59 -14.73
C ALA A 46 11.62 -1.41 -13.60
N ALA A 47 11.84 -2.44 -12.77
CA ALA A 47 12.91 -2.47 -11.79
C ALA A 47 14.29 -2.34 -12.45
N ASP A 48 14.58 -3.10 -13.50
CA ASP A 48 15.89 -3.05 -14.18
C ASP A 48 16.15 -1.69 -14.83
N ALA A 49 15.11 -1.01 -15.33
CA ALA A 49 15.22 0.34 -15.87
C ALA A 49 15.48 1.40 -14.79
N LEU A 50 14.99 1.17 -13.58
CA LEU A 50 15.19 2.07 -12.43
C LEU A 50 16.50 1.80 -11.68
N MET A 51 17.04 0.58 -11.74
CA MET A 51 18.22 0.17 -10.99
C MET A 51 19.42 1.11 -11.11
N PRO A 52 19.82 1.59 -12.31
CA PRO A 52 20.96 2.51 -12.42
C PRO A 52 20.78 3.80 -11.62
N VAL A 53 19.53 4.26 -11.51
CA VAL A 53 19.21 5.51 -10.82
C VAL A 53 19.14 5.28 -9.30
N ILE A 54 18.53 4.18 -8.89
CA ILE A 54 18.38 3.82 -7.47
C ILE A 54 19.76 3.51 -6.86
N SER A 55 20.63 2.83 -7.60
CA SER A 55 21.98 2.43 -7.14
C SER A 55 22.89 3.63 -6.82
N HIS A 56 22.64 4.76 -7.43
CA HIS A 56 23.42 5.98 -7.16
C HIS A 56 22.97 6.75 -5.91
N HIS A 57 21.97 6.27 -5.18
CA HIS A 57 21.40 6.94 -3.99
C HIS A 57 21.09 8.43 -4.24
N ALA A 58 20.67 8.76 -5.46
CA ALA A 58 20.46 10.13 -5.88
C ALA A 58 19.31 10.83 -5.14
N PHE A 59 18.37 10.04 -4.61
CA PHE A 59 17.24 10.50 -3.80
C PHE A 59 16.68 9.33 -2.94
N PRO A 60 16.03 9.65 -1.81
CA PRO A 60 15.42 8.62 -0.96
C PRO A 60 14.20 7.97 -1.62
N ILE A 61 14.09 6.65 -1.48
CA ILE A 61 12.98 5.85 -2.00
C ILE A 61 12.40 5.02 -0.86
N ILE A 62 11.09 5.00 -0.76
CA ILE A 62 10.32 4.12 0.12
C ILE A 62 9.50 3.19 -0.77
N GLY A 63 9.73 1.88 -0.65
CA GLY A 63 8.91 0.86 -1.31
C GLY A 63 8.03 0.14 -0.30
N SER A 64 6.77 -0.14 -0.62
CA SER A 64 5.93 -1.04 0.17
C SER A 64 5.63 -2.32 -0.60
N THR A 65 5.47 -3.43 0.12
CA THR A 65 5.07 -4.71 -0.45
C THR A 65 4.51 -5.61 0.66
N TYR A 66 3.88 -6.70 0.28
CA TYR A 66 3.40 -7.71 1.23
C TYR A 66 4.50 -8.73 1.55
N PRO A 67 4.48 -9.36 2.75
CA PRO A 67 5.51 -10.30 3.17
C PRO A 67 5.72 -11.47 2.21
N ARG A 68 4.64 -11.99 1.63
CA ARG A 68 4.67 -13.06 0.65
C ARG A 68 5.35 -12.60 -0.65
N GLU A 69 4.89 -11.48 -1.19
CA GLU A 69 5.41 -10.89 -2.43
C GLU A 69 6.89 -10.48 -2.30
N TYR A 70 7.27 -9.96 -1.11
CA TYR A 70 8.66 -9.69 -0.80
C TYR A 70 9.51 -10.95 -0.94
N LYS A 71 9.09 -12.03 -0.29
CA LYS A 71 9.83 -13.31 -0.28
C LYS A 71 9.95 -13.94 -1.67
N GLU A 72 8.87 -13.89 -2.45
CA GLU A 72 8.81 -14.50 -3.78
C GLU A 72 9.56 -13.68 -4.84
N ASN A 73 9.52 -12.35 -4.77
CA ASN A 73 9.93 -11.49 -5.88
C ASN A 73 11.13 -10.57 -5.58
N ILE A 74 11.34 -10.18 -4.32
CA ILE A 74 12.36 -9.18 -3.97
C ILE A 74 13.53 -9.85 -3.23
N GLU A 75 13.28 -10.77 -2.32
CA GLU A 75 14.29 -11.39 -1.47
C GLU A 75 15.36 -12.15 -2.28
N SER A 76 14.98 -12.74 -3.41
CA SER A 76 15.89 -13.43 -4.31
C SER A 76 16.77 -12.49 -5.15
N ARG A 77 16.40 -11.23 -5.25
CA ARG A 77 17.09 -10.20 -6.04
C ARG A 77 18.19 -9.54 -5.20
N SER A 78 19.43 -10.00 -5.38
CA SER A 78 20.59 -9.46 -4.64
C SER A 78 20.85 -7.98 -4.91
N ASP A 79 20.54 -7.49 -6.09
CA ASP A 79 20.62 -6.10 -6.49
C ASP A 79 19.67 -5.20 -5.66
N LEU A 80 18.40 -5.59 -5.54
CA LEU A 80 17.43 -4.86 -4.72
C LEU A 80 17.77 -4.94 -3.23
N ARG A 81 18.16 -6.11 -2.74
CA ARG A 81 18.55 -6.29 -1.34
C ARG A 81 19.76 -5.47 -0.91
N SER A 82 20.67 -5.18 -1.81
CA SER A 82 21.85 -4.37 -1.50
C SER A 82 21.52 -2.87 -1.35
N ILE A 83 20.38 -2.43 -1.87
CA ILE A 83 19.99 -1.03 -1.91
C ILE A 83 18.94 -0.70 -0.86
N PHE A 84 18.01 -1.62 -0.59
CA PHE A 84 16.89 -1.39 0.32
C PHE A 84 17.13 -2.04 1.69
N GLU A 85 16.91 -1.25 2.73
CA GLU A 85 16.77 -1.75 4.09
C GLU A 85 15.32 -2.19 4.32
N VAL A 86 15.14 -3.39 4.87
CA VAL A 86 13.81 -3.98 5.09
C VAL A 86 13.28 -3.57 6.45
N ILE A 87 12.20 -2.84 6.46
CA ILE A 87 11.45 -2.48 7.66
C ILE A 87 10.18 -3.32 7.69
N ARG A 88 10.07 -4.21 8.68
CA ARG A 88 8.87 -5.02 8.86
C ARG A 88 7.84 -4.23 9.68
N VAL A 89 6.64 -4.09 9.11
CA VAL A 89 5.50 -3.48 9.78
C VAL A 89 4.59 -4.59 10.29
N GLU A 90 4.52 -4.72 11.61
CA GLU A 90 3.69 -5.72 12.28
C GLU A 90 2.22 -5.28 12.33
N GLU A 91 1.31 -6.27 12.44
CA GLU A 91 -0.11 -6.01 12.67
C GLU A 91 -0.32 -5.37 14.04
N ILE A 92 -1.11 -4.31 14.11
CA ILE A 92 -1.45 -3.65 15.37
C ILE A 92 -2.42 -4.50 16.21
N ASN A 93 -2.42 -4.28 17.52
CA ASN A 93 -3.34 -4.97 18.43
C ASN A 93 -4.78 -4.39 18.35
N GLU A 94 -5.74 -5.06 19.02
CA GLU A 94 -7.15 -4.67 18.95
C GLU A 94 -7.44 -3.31 19.58
N GLU A 95 -6.70 -2.92 20.61
CA GLU A 95 -6.85 -1.60 21.25
C GLU A 95 -6.36 -0.47 20.34
N GLU A 96 -5.19 -0.64 19.75
CA GLU A 96 -4.64 0.28 18.76
C GLU A 96 -5.55 0.38 17.53
N ALA A 97 -6.07 -0.75 17.05
CA ALA A 97 -7.01 -0.77 15.95
C ALA A 97 -8.30 0.00 16.28
N ALA A 98 -8.86 -0.18 17.48
CA ALA A 98 -10.02 0.60 17.90
C ALA A 98 -9.74 2.10 17.92
N ASN A 99 -8.56 2.52 18.38
CA ASN A 99 -8.14 3.93 18.37
C ASN A 99 -8.03 4.51 16.95
N VAL A 100 -7.58 3.71 15.99
CA VAL A 100 -7.54 4.10 14.56
C VAL A 100 -8.95 4.22 13.99
N LEU A 101 -9.89 3.34 14.39
CA LEU A 101 -11.26 3.35 13.89
C LEU A 101 -12.07 4.55 14.39
N ILE A 102 -11.77 5.13 15.55
CA ILE A 102 -12.51 6.29 16.11
C ILE A 102 -12.58 7.48 15.12
N PRO A 103 -11.47 8.03 14.60
CA PRO A 103 -11.55 9.11 13.62
C PRO A 103 -12.19 8.68 12.31
N MET A 104 -11.96 7.44 11.87
CA MET A 104 -12.60 6.89 10.64
C MET A 104 -14.12 6.79 10.81
N ASN A 105 -14.58 6.41 11.98
CA ASN A 105 -16.00 6.35 12.30
C ASN A 105 -16.69 7.73 12.10
N ILE A 106 -16.04 8.83 12.51
CA ILE A 106 -16.58 10.18 12.30
C ILE A 106 -16.76 10.48 10.80
N VAL A 107 -15.84 10.02 9.96
CA VAL A 107 -15.93 10.16 8.51
C VAL A 107 -17.11 9.36 7.96
N PHE A 108 -17.28 8.10 8.39
CA PHE A 108 -18.38 7.25 7.96
C PHE A 108 -19.74 7.75 8.44
N GLU A 109 -19.83 8.24 9.68
CA GLU A 109 -21.04 8.87 10.20
C GLU A 109 -21.51 10.04 9.34
N ARG A 110 -20.56 10.90 8.90
CA ARG A 110 -20.86 12.03 8.01
C ARG A 110 -21.25 11.59 6.61
N LYS A 111 -20.54 10.58 6.08
CA LYS A 111 -20.78 10.04 4.72
C LYS A 111 -22.16 9.40 4.59
N HIS A 112 -22.61 8.68 5.62
CA HIS A 112 -23.83 7.87 5.58
C HIS A 112 -25.01 8.49 6.36
N GLY A 113 -24.81 9.61 7.06
CA GLY A 113 -25.87 10.27 7.86
C GLY A 113 -26.32 9.47 9.08
N LEU A 114 -25.53 8.51 9.51
CA LEU A 114 -25.84 7.61 10.62
C LEU A 114 -24.90 7.88 11.80
N LYS A 115 -25.27 7.34 12.98
CA LYS A 115 -24.44 7.36 14.18
C LYS A 115 -24.09 5.94 14.60
N SER A 116 -22.86 5.74 15.04
CA SER A 116 -22.43 4.49 15.61
C SER A 116 -22.00 4.62 17.07
N SER A 117 -22.04 3.52 17.80
CA SER A 117 -21.59 3.47 19.18
C SER A 117 -20.14 2.99 19.27
N MET A 118 -19.48 3.28 20.40
CA MET A 118 -18.16 2.73 20.70
C MET A 118 -18.17 1.18 20.72
N SER A 119 -19.29 0.57 21.10
CA SER A 119 -19.46 -0.89 21.06
C SER A 119 -19.45 -1.43 19.62
N ALA A 120 -19.98 -0.69 18.65
CA ALA A 120 -19.93 -1.07 17.24
C ALA A 120 -18.49 -1.06 16.72
N ILE A 121 -17.69 -0.03 17.08
CA ILE A 121 -16.27 0.04 16.74
C ILE A 121 -15.51 -1.17 17.31
N LYS A 122 -15.68 -1.45 18.61
CA LYS A 122 -15.05 -2.62 19.26
C LYS A 122 -15.50 -3.93 18.64
N ALA A 123 -16.79 -4.06 18.31
CA ALA A 123 -17.31 -5.24 17.64
C ALA A 123 -16.69 -5.43 16.24
N ALA A 124 -16.55 -4.36 15.45
CA ALA A 124 -15.90 -4.43 14.15
C ALA A 124 -14.46 -4.95 14.26
N VAL A 125 -13.69 -4.46 15.23
CA VAL A 125 -12.32 -4.92 15.48
C VAL A 125 -12.30 -6.41 15.91
N GLY A 126 -13.09 -6.79 16.91
CA GLY A 126 -13.10 -8.17 17.42
C GLY A 126 -13.59 -9.18 16.38
N VAL A 127 -14.63 -8.85 15.61
CA VAL A 127 -15.14 -9.71 14.52
C VAL A 127 -14.09 -9.84 13.42
N SER A 128 -13.45 -8.74 13.00
CA SER A 128 -12.39 -8.79 12.01
C SER A 128 -11.22 -9.67 12.44
N LYS A 129 -10.72 -9.47 13.66
CA LYS A 129 -9.62 -10.29 14.21
C LYS A 129 -9.95 -11.77 14.25
N LYS A 130 -11.18 -12.11 14.58
CA LYS A 130 -11.63 -13.52 14.73
C LYS A 130 -11.90 -14.19 13.39
N HIS A 131 -12.50 -13.49 12.44
CA HIS A 131 -13.09 -14.09 11.24
C HIS A 131 -12.43 -13.70 9.93
N ILE A 132 -11.74 -12.56 9.84
CA ILE A 132 -11.08 -12.11 8.61
C ILE A 132 -9.57 -12.38 8.72
N LYS A 133 -9.12 -13.48 8.11
CA LYS A 133 -7.73 -13.94 8.20
C LYS A 133 -6.83 -13.38 7.09
N ASP A 134 -7.43 -13.00 5.98
CA ASP A 134 -6.71 -12.60 4.77
C ASP A 134 -6.33 -11.11 4.74
N ALA A 135 -6.84 -10.34 5.72
CA ALA A 135 -6.53 -8.92 5.84
C ALA A 135 -6.23 -8.54 7.30
N PRO A 136 -5.06 -7.94 7.57
CA PRO A 136 -4.65 -7.57 8.92
C PRO A 136 -5.43 -6.36 9.45
N LEU A 137 -5.41 -6.18 10.78
CA LEU A 137 -5.83 -4.95 11.43
C LEU A 137 -4.85 -3.78 11.09
N PRO A 138 -5.32 -2.54 10.98
CA PRO A 138 -6.71 -2.09 11.16
C PRO A 138 -7.57 -2.21 9.90
N GLY A 139 -7.00 -2.53 8.74
CA GLY A 139 -7.65 -2.46 7.43
C GLY A 139 -8.94 -3.29 7.37
N SER A 140 -8.91 -4.53 7.83
CA SER A 140 -10.07 -5.41 7.84
C SER A 140 -11.24 -4.86 8.68
N ALA A 141 -10.93 -4.26 9.83
CA ALA A 141 -11.94 -3.67 10.70
C ALA A 141 -12.53 -2.37 10.13
N ILE A 142 -11.72 -1.56 9.45
CA ILE A 142 -12.16 -0.34 8.75
C ILE A 142 -13.17 -0.73 7.66
N ASN A 143 -12.82 -1.70 6.81
CA ASN A 143 -13.68 -2.16 5.73
C ASN A 143 -15.00 -2.75 6.25
N LEU A 144 -14.94 -3.56 7.32
CA LEU A 144 -16.12 -4.13 7.95
C LEU A 144 -17.06 -3.06 8.51
N LEU A 145 -16.48 -2.04 9.16
CA LEU A 145 -17.26 -0.92 9.71
C LEU A 145 -17.90 -0.09 8.60
N GLU A 146 -17.18 0.21 7.52
CA GLU A 146 -17.72 0.94 6.36
C GLU A 146 -18.85 0.16 5.68
N GLU A 147 -18.69 -1.15 5.49
CA GLU A 147 -19.73 -2.00 4.94
C GLU A 147 -20.98 -2.02 5.82
N ALA A 148 -20.81 -2.08 7.15
CA ALA A 148 -21.92 -2.04 8.09
C ALA A 148 -22.70 -0.71 7.98
N PHE A 149 -22.00 0.42 7.86
CA PHE A 149 -22.63 1.71 7.59
C PHE A 149 -23.42 1.74 6.29
N GLY A 150 -22.83 1.21 5.20
CA GLY A 150 -23.49 1.14 3.91
C GLY A 150 -24.76 0.31 3.93
N ARG A 151 -24.75 -0.84 4.60
CA ARG A 151 -25.93 -1.70 4.77
C ARG A 151 -27.01 -1.03 5.62
N ALA A 152 -26.64 -0.44 6.76
CA ALA A 152 -27.58 0.24 7.63
C ALA A 152 -28.22 1.45 6.95
N ALA A 153 -27.49 2.22 6.15
CA ALA A 153 -28.04 3.34 5.38
C ALA A 153 -29.09 2.87 4.35
N ALA A 154 -28.80 1.78 3.65
CA ALA A 154 -29.74 1.20 2.68
C ALA A 154 -31.02 0.64 3.32
N GLU A 155 -31.00 0.28 4.61
CA GLU A 155 -32.19 -0.16 5.36
C GLU A 155 -33.05 1.02 5.82
N VAL A 156 -32.44 2.16 6.12
CA VAL A 156 -33.17 3.38 6.57
C VAL A 156 -33.88 4.06 5.38
N GLU A 157 -33.37 3.93 4.16
CA GLU A 157 -33.99 4.48 2.94
C GLU A 157 -35.18 3.66 2.39
N ARG A 158 -35.49 2.54 2.96
CA ARG A 158 -36.63 1.65 2.59
C ARG A 158 -37.86 1.94 3.44
#